data_ce6085e5184593e5f502b2ce47f62559
#
_entry.id   ce6085e5184593e5f502b2ce47f62559
#
_cell.length_a   1.000
_cell.length_b   1.000
_cell.length_c   1.000
_cell.angle_alpha   90.00
_cell.angle_beta   90.00
_cell.angle_gamma   90.00
#
_symmetry.space_group_name_H-M   'P 1'
#
loop_
_entity.id
_entity.type
_entity.pdbx_description
1 polymer ?
#
loop_
_entity_poly.entity_id
_entity_poly.type
_entity_poly.pdbx_seq_one_letter_code
_entity_poly.pdbx_strand_id
1 'polypeptide(L)'
;FAYAQTAAQNNVKHFTAFFAVEGETIDQNNDIKKEIARLTGADCEELWLVGQSKESALNSYIVSGEYPDFISGDTSLYEAGALLPLDEYWENYPNIKNYLTEEQWERFRRPDGHIYWIPQFGVTHGEDVEVTHSGEAFWIQTRVLKWAGYPEIHTVDEYFDLIERYVAANPVMEDGTPNIPFTILCDGWRYFCLENIPQFLDGYPNDGSCIVDPDTLQVYDYNTTDT
;
A
#
# COMPACT_ATOMS: atom_id res chain seq x y z
N PHE A 1 -14.02 -21.03 14.42
CA PHE A 1 -14.94 -20.69 13.31
C PHE A 1 -16.40 -21.07 13.68
N ALA A 2 -16.98 -20.43 14.69
CA ALA A 2 -18.39 -20.64 15.04
C ALA A 2 -18.98 -19.36 15.67
N TYR A 3 -18.83 -18.22 14.98
CA TYR A 3 -19.47 -16.98 15.40
C TYR A 3 -20.05 -16.28 14.18
N ALA A 4 -21.10 -16.79 13.59
CA ALA A 4 -21.86 -15.98 12.61
C ALA A 4 -23.13 -16.65 12.09
N GLN A 5 -23.92 -17.28 12.95
CA GLN A 5 -25.16 -17.85 12.43
C GLN A 5 -26.45 -17.28 13.01
N THR A 6 -26.42 -16.11 13.66
CA THR A 6 -27.64 -15.43 14.09
C THR A 6 -27.51 -13.90 14.01
N ALA A 7 -27.11 -13.35 12.87
CA ALA A 7 -27.36 -11.94 12.61
C ALA A 7 -28.68 -11.83 11.86
N ALA A 8 -29.68 -11.35 12.54
CA ALA A 8 -31.00 -11.11 11.97
C ALA A 8 -30.93 -10.07 10.83
N GLN A 9 -31.62 -10.35 9.76
CA GLN A 9 -31.66 -9.66 8.45
C GLN A 9 -32.17 -8.22 8.47
N ASN A 10 -32.18 -7.45 9.55
CA ASN A 10 -32.94 -6.20 9.59
C ASN A 10 -32.23 -4.95 10.11
N ASN A 11 -30.91 -4.91 10.26
CA ASN A 11 -30.27 -3.66 10.66
C ASN A 11 -28.80 -3.59 10.25
N VAL A 12 -28.55 -3.54 8.94
CA VAL A 12 -27.21 -3.23 8.41
C VAL A 12 -26.89 -1.78 8.77
N LYS A 13 -25.79 -1.56 9.47
CA LYS A 13 -25.27 -0.22 9.76
C LYS A 13 -24.54 0.32 8.56
N HIS A 14 -24.89 1.50 8.13
CA HIS A 14 -24.21 2.20 7.04
C HIS A 14 -23.24 3.22 7.61
N PHE A 15 -22.06 3.30 7.04
CA PHE A 15 -21.04 4.28 7.36
C PHE A 15 -20.28 4.71 6.11
N THR A 16 -19.60 5.83 6.19
CA THR A 16 -18.81 6.42 5.13
C THR A 16 -17.33 6.32 5.47
N ALA A 17 -16.47 6.05 4.47
CA ALA A 17 -15.03 6.02 4.64
C ALA A 17 -14.34 6.76 3.49
N PHE A 18 -13.52 7.76 3.82
CA PHE A 18 -12.69 8.44 2.83
C PHE A 18 -11.28 7.87 2.81
N PHE A 19 -10.89 7.42 1.62
CA PHE A 19 -9.55 6.94 1.31
C PHE A 19 -8.80 8.02 0.52
N ALA A 20 -7.71 8.54 1.07
CA ALA A 20 -6.92 9.61 0.46
C ALA A 20 -6.01 9.10 -0.67
N VAL A 21 -6.54 8.24 -1.53
CA VAL A 21 -5.92 7.68 -2.74
C VAL A 21 -6.95 7.65 -3.86
N GLU A 22 -6.48 7.62 -5.10
CA GLU A 22 -7.36 7.41 -6.25
C GLU A 22 -7.98 6.02 -6.21
N GLY A 23 -9.25 5.92 -6.49
CA GLY A 23 -9.99 4.67 -6.52
C GLY A 23 -11.25 4.79 -7.38
N GLU A 24 -11.95 3.67 -7.51
CA GLU A 24 -13.20 3.61 -8.27
C GLU A 24 -14.37 3.34 -7.34
N THR A 25 -15.52 3.94 -7.65
CA THR A 25 -16.76 3.68 -6.92
C THR A 25 -17.17 2.23 -7.08
N ILE A 26 -17.33 1.54 -5.96
CA ILE A 26 -17.81 0.17 -5.93
C ILE A 26 -19.34 0.17 -6.09
N ASP A 27 -19.83 -0.61 -7.05
CA ASP A 27 -21.28 -0.76 -7.25
C ASP A 27 -21.91 -1.33 -5.97
N GLN A 28 -22.96 -0.65 -5.49
CA GLN A 28 -23.73 -1.10 -4.31
C GLN A 28 -24.38 -2.47 -4.53
N ASN A 29 -24.53 -2.91 -5.80
CA ASN A 29 -25.00 -4.24 -6.14
C ASN A 29 -23.91 -5.31 -6.22
N ASN A 30 -22.65 -4.95 -5.92
CA ASN A 30 -21.54 -5.90 -5.86
C ASN A 30 -21.83 -7.04 -4.87
N ASP A 31 -21.74 -8.28 -5.34
CA ASP A 31 -22.10 -9.46 -4.53
C ASP A 31 -21.17 -9.68 -3.35
N ILE A 32 -19.88 -9.32 -3.49
CA ILE A 32 -18.89 -9.41 -2.41
C ILE A 32 -19.24 -8.39 -1.32
N LYS A 33 -19.56 -7.15 -1.70
CA LYS A 33 -19.97 -6.09 -0.77
C LYS A 33 -21.22 -6.50 0.02
N LYS A 34 -22.21 -7.04 -0.67
CA LYS A 34 -23.43 -7.57 -0.03
C LYS A 34 -23.15 -8.69 0.94
N GLU A 35 -22.25 -9.61 0.57
CA GLU A 35 -21.89 -10.73 1.45
C GLU A 35 -21.10 -10.25 2.69
N ILE A 36 -20.22 -9.26 2.54
CA ILE A 36 -19.55 -8.62 3.66
C ILE A 36 -20.58 -7.97 4.59
N ALA A 37 -21.51 -7.19 4.04
CA ALA A 37 -22.58 -6.56 4.83
C ALA A 37 -23.44 -7.59 5.56
N ARG A 38 -23.76 -8.71 4.91
CA ARG A 38 -24.51 -9.82 5.52
C ARG A 38 -23.75 -10.47 6.69
N LEU A 39 -22.43 -10.64 6.53
CA LEU A 39 -21.58 -11.30 7.54
C LEU A 39 -21.28 -10.40 8.72
N THR A 40 -21.07 -9.12 8.47
CA THR A 40 -20.63 -8.14 9.48
C THR A 40 -21.77 -7.34 10.11
N GLY A 41 -22.91 -7.25 9.42
CA GLY A 41 -24.00 -6.34 9.77
C GLY A 41 -23.66 -4.88 9.53
N ALA A 42 -22.65 -4.61 8.69
CA ALA A 42 -22.20 -3.25 8.36
C ALA A 42 -21.94 -3.11 6.86
N ASP A 43 -22.23 -1.95 6.29
CA ASP A 43 -22.00 -1.58 4.91
C ASP A 43 -21.27 -0.24 4.86
N CYS A 44 -20.32 -0.11 3.92
CA CYS A 44 -19.47 1.06 3.76
C CYS A 44 -19.75 1.75 2.42
N GLU A 45 -19.87 3.06 2.46
CA GLU A 45 -19.76 3.91 1.28
C GLU A 45 -18.34 4.43 1.18
N GLU A 46 -17.59 3.95 0.18
CA GLU A 46 -16.20 4.32 -0.06
C GLU A 46 -16.12 5.62 -0.85
N LEU A 47 -15.45 6.62 -0.28
CA LEU A 47 -15.16 7.92 -0.89
C LEU A 47 -13.68 7.97 -1.27
N TRP A 48 -13.38 8.36 -2.51
CA TRP A 48 -12.03 8.35 -3.06
C TRP A 48 -11.58 9.74 -3.49
N LEU A 49 -10.27 9.92 -3.70
CA LEU A 49 -9.77 11.13 -4.35
C LEU A 49 -10.25 11.19 -5.79
N VAL A 50 -10.79 12.34 -6.19
CA VAL A 50 -11.24 12.60 -7.54
C VAL A 50 -10.70 13.96 -8.00
N GLY A 51 -9.67 13.93 -8.87
CA GLY A 51 -9.17 15.12 -9.55
C GLY A 51 -8.55 16.20 -8.64
N GLN A 52 -8.16 15.86 -7.43
CA GLN A 52 -7.50 16.76 -6.48
C GLN A 52 -6.40 16.03 -5.69
N SER A 53 -5.49 16.79 -5.10
CA SER A 53 -4.48 16.23 -4.21
C SER A 53 -5.06 15.78 -2.86
N LYS A 54 -4.40 14.84 -2.20
CA LYS A 54 -4.70 14.43 -0.82
C LYS A 54 -4.81 15.63 0.12
N GLU A 55 -3.85 16.53 0.07
CA GLU A 55 -3.81 17.74 0.92
C GLU A 55 -5.04 18.62 0.71
N SER A 56 -5.43 18.85 -0.56
CA SER A 56 -6.61 19.65 -0.88
C SER A 56 -7.88 19.01 -0.34
N ALA A 57 -8.03 17.70 -0.47
CA ALA A 57 -9.19 16.97 0.03
C ALA A 57 -9.28 17.03 1.55
N LEU A 58 -8.18 16.76 2.26
CA LEU A 58 -8.14 16.79 3.72
C LEU A 58 -8.39 18.21 4.27
N ASN A 59 -7.81 19.23 3.64
CA ASN A 59 -8.08 20.61 4.00
C ASN A 59 -9.55 20.99 3.83
N SER A 60 -10.22 20.46 2.82
CA SER A 60 -11.66 20.70 2.62
C SER A 60 -12.49 20.14 3.76
N TYR A 61 -12.19 18.93 4.25
CA TYR A 61 -12.81 18.35 5.44
C TYR A 61 -12.52 19.19 6.70
N ILE A 62 -11.28 19.60 6.90
CA ILE A 62 -10.88 20.42 8.06
C ILE A 62 -11.64 21.75 8.06
N VAL A 63 -11.72 22.42 6.92
CA VAL A 63 -12.39 23.72 6.81
C VAL A 63 -13.91 23.61 6.98
N SER A 64 -14.52 22.56 6.42
CA SER A 64 -15.98 22.36 6.56
C SER A 64 -16.38 21.88 7.95
N GLY A 65 -15.50 21.15 8.63
CA GLY A 65 -15.81 20.47 9.90
C GLY A 65 -16.78 19.29 9.71
N GLU A 66 -17.08 18.91 8.46
CA GLU A 66 -17.93 17.76 8.13
C GLU A 66 -17.03 16.60 7.69
N TYR A 67 -16.99 15.55 8.48
CA TYR A 67 -16.13 14.40 8.26
C TYR A 67 -16.95 13.14 7.94
N PRO A 68 -16.42 12.22 7.12
CA PRO A 68 -16.96 10.87 7.03
C PRO A 68 -16.73 10.14 8.36
N ASP A 69 -17.41 9.01 8.56
CA ASP A 69 -17.24 8.19 9.77
C ASP A 69 -15.80 7.68 9.94
N PHE A 70 -15.15 7.34 8.82
CA PHE A 70 -13.74 6.96 8.76
C PHE A 70 -13.00 7.83 7.74
N ILE A 71 -11.77 8.18 8.04
CA ILE A 71 -10.92 8.98 7.15
C ILE A 71 -9.49 8.46 7.22
N SER A 72 -8.78 8.43 6.09
CA SER A 72 -7.36 8.08 6.05
C SER A 72 -6.58 8.95 7.04
N GLY A 73 -5.82 8.31 7.94
CA GLY A 73 -5.03 9.00 8.95
C GLY A 73 -4.01 9.96 8.35
N ASP A 74 -3.92 11.16 8.91
CA ASP A 74 -2.97 12.18 8.49
C ASP A 74 -2.66 13.12 9.66
N THR A 75 -1.42 13.62 9.70
CA THR A 75 -0.98 14.53 10.76
C THR A 75 -1.79 15.82 10.79
N SER A 76 -2.20 16.35 9.64
CA SER A 76 -3.02 17.55 9.56
C SER A 76 -4.39 17.40 10.22
N LEU A 77 -5.00 16.21 10.11
CA LEU A 77 -6.26 15.90 10.80
C LEU A 77 -6.07 15.81 12.31
N TYR A 78 -4.96 15.22 12.76
CA TYR A 78 -4.60 15.17 14.18
C TYR A 78 -4.39 16.58 14.74
N GLU A 79 -3.61 17.43 14.08
CA GLU A 79 -3.33 18.80 14.47
C GLU A 79 -4.60 19.69 14.50
N ALA A 80 -5.53 19.39 13.60
CA ALA A 80 -6.84 20.06 13.57
C ALA A 80 -7.82 19.54 14.65
N GLY A 81 -7.47 18.51 15.41
CA GLY A 81 -8.34 17.89 16.41
C GLY A 81 -9.55 17.17 15.79
N ALA A 82 -9.42 16.72 14.56
CA ALA A 82 -10.48 16.07 13.78
C ALA A 82 -10.64 14.58 14.06
N LEU A 83 -9.69 13.96 14.75
CA LEU A 83 -9.66 12.52 14.99
C LEU A 83 -10.05 12.20 16.43
N LEU A 84 -10.74 11.09 16.62
CA LEU A 84 -11.05 10.55 17.94
C LEU A 84 -9.91 9.66 18.45
N PRO A 85 -9.54 9.72 19.75
CA PRO A 85 -8.58 8.82 20.35
C PRO A 85 -9.18 7.41 20.45
N LEU A 86 -8.68 6.47 19.67
CA LEU A 86 -9.22 5.11 19.57
C LEU A 86 -9.06 4.30 20.86
N ASP A 87 -7.96 4.53 21.58
CA ASP A 87 -7.62 3.84 22.81
C ASP A 87 -8.58 4.15 23.97
N GLU A 88 -9.34 5.21 23.91
CA GLU A 88 -10.41 5.48 24.88
C GLU A 88 -11.65 4.57 24.71
N TYR A 89 -11.82 4.03 23.51
CA TYR A 89 -13.03 3.26 23.13
C TYR A 89 -12.78 1.77 22.97
N TRP A 90 -11.58 1.34 22.67
CA TRP A 90 -11.29 -0.03 22.24
C TRP A 90 -11.48 -1.13 23.27
N GLU A 91 -11.63 -0.78 24.55
CA GLU A 91 -12.02 -1.78 25.58
C GLU A 91 -13.37 -2.44 25.26
N ASN A 92 -14.24 -1.71 24.56
CA ASN A 92 -15.51 -2.24 24.06
C ASN A 92 -15.39 -2.95 22.72
N TYR A 93 -14.21 -2.87 22.09
CA TYR A 93 -13.94 -3.39 20.75
C TYR A 93 -12.66 -4.23 20.71
N PRO A 94 -12.68 -5.43 21.35
CA PRO A 94 -11.49 -6.25 21.52
C PRO A 94 -10.82 -6.66 20.18
N ASN A 95 -11.57 -6.74 19.11
CA ASN A 95 -11.00 -7.04 17.79
C ASN A 95 -10.06 -5.93 17.30
N ILE A 96 -10.34 -4.67 17.65
CA ILE A 96 -9.45 -3.54 17.33
C ILE A 96 -8.24 -3.58 18.28
N LYS A 97 -8.48 -3.65 19.58
CA LYS A 97 -7.42 -3.68 20.57
C LYS A 97 -6.40 -4.79 20.34
N ASN A 98 -6.88 -5.99 20.01
CA ASN A 98 -6.06 -7.19 19.80
C ASN A 98 -5.50 -7.32 18.38
N TYR A 99 -5.72 -6.32 17.49
CA TYR A 99 -5.19 -6.32 16.13
C TYR A 99 -3.66 -6.24 16.13
N LEU A 100 -3.09 -5.46 17.04
CA LEU A 100 -1.63 -5.36 17.27
C LEU A 100 -1.32 -5.70 18.73
N THR A 101 -0.08 -6.05 19.00
CA THR A 101 0.43 -6.16 20.38
C THR A 101 0.54 -4.78 21.02
N GLU A 102 0.63 -4.73 22.34
CA GLU A 102 0.81 -3.47 23.08
C GLU A 102 2.09 -2.73 22.64
N GLU A 103 3.20 -3.45 22.42
CA GLU A 103 4.45 -2.88 21.93
C GLU A 103 4.30 -2.27 20.52
N GLN A 104 3.54 -2.94 19.63
CA GLN A 104 3.26 -2.43 18.30
C GLN A 104 2.38 -1.17 18.36
N TRP A 105 1.35 -1.16 19.21
CA TRP A 105 0.50 0.01 19.41
C TRP A 105 1.28 1.22 19.93
N GLU A 106 2.27 1.03 20.81
CA GLU A 106 3.10 2.13 21.32
C GLU A 106 3.81 2.93 20.20
N ARG A 107 4.10 2.31 19.06
CA ARG A 107 4.71 2.98 17.90
C ARG A 107 3.77 3.99 17.24
N PHE A 108 2.47 3.85 17.44
CA PHE A 108 1.43 4.74 16.91
C PHE A 108 0.94 5.77 17.91
N ARG A 109 1.43 5.70 19.15
CA ARG A 109 1.05 6.65 20.19
C ARG A 109 1.61 8.03 19.92
N ARG A 110 0.73 9.02 19.93
CA ARG A 110 1.08 10.42 19.72
C ARG A 110 1.61 11.05 21.01
N PRO A 111 2.24 12.26 20.95
CA PRO A 111 2.82 12.92 22.12
C PRO A 111 1.84 13.22 23.26
N ASP A 112 0.55 13.30 22.95
CA ASP A 112 -0.53 13.47 23.94
C ASP A 112 -0.91 12.18 24.68
N GLY A 113 -0.30 11.05 24.32
CA GLY A 113 -0.50 9.75 24.95
C GLY A 113 -1.60 8.91 24.31
N HIS A 114 -2.20 9.34 23.20
CA HIS A 114 -3.32 8.67 22.56
C HIS A 114 -2.98 8.10 21.17
N ILE A 115 -3.82 7.18 20.70
CA ILE A 115 -3.72 6.52 19.39
C ILE A 115 -4.95 6.91 18.56
N TYR A 116 -4.73 7.44 17.34
CA TYR A 116 -5.77 8.03 16.52
C TYR A 116 -6.05 7.28 15.22
N TRP A 117 -5.18 6.36 14.80
CA TRP A 117 -5.37 5.56 13.58
C TRP A 117 -4.83 4.15 13.71
N ILE A 118 -5.42 3.28 12.91
CA ILE A 118 -5.01 1.89 12.75
C ILE A 118 -4.12 1.83 11.51
N PRO A 119 -2.92 1.23 11.57
CA PRO A 119 -2.07 1.10 10.42
C PRO A 119 -2.75 0.24 9.35
N GLN A 120 -2.66 0.67 8.11
CA GLN A 120 -3.26 0.00 6.97
C GLN A 120 -2.27 -0.97 6.30
N PHE A 121 -1.00 -0.59 6.27
CA PHE A 121 0.08 -1.36 5.69
C PHE A 121 1.07 -1.79 6.77
N GLY A 122 1.73 -2.88 6.51
CA GLY A 122 2.81 -3.39 7.32
C GLY A 122 2.51 -4.77 7.88
N VAL A 123 3.55 -5.33 8.44
CA VAL A 123 3.50 -6.61 9.13
C VAL A 123 2.76 -6.40 10.45
N THR A 124 1.58 -6.92 10.51
CA THR A 124 0.73 -6.80 11.71
C THR A 124 1.09 -7.84 12.76
N HIS A 125 1.58 -8.99 12.31
CA HIS A 125 2.05 -10.06 13.18
C HIS A 125 3.47 -10.39 12.75
N GLY A 126 4.47 -10.28 13.63
CA GLY A 126 5.88 -10.52 13.31
C GLY A 126 6.20 -11.90 12.74
N GLU A 127 5.22 -12.78 12.70
CA GLU A 127 5.26 -14.12 12.12
C GLU A 127 4.86 -14.15 10.64
N ASP A 128 4.25 -13.07 10.12
CA ASP A 128 3.74 -13.00 8.74
C ASP A 128 4.77 -12.45 7.75
N VAL A 129 6.05 -12.40 8.14
CA VAL A 129 7.13 -11.94 7.27
C VAL A 129 7.51 -13.04 6.29
N GLU A 130 6.61 -13.42 5.42
CA GLU A 130 7.05 -13.91 4.13
C GLU A 130 7.49 -12.69 3.32
N VAL A 131 8.76 -12.67 2.94
CA VAL A 131 9.30 -11.67 2.02
C VAL A 131 8.66 -11.93 0.66
N THR A 132 7.46 -11.48 0.51
CA THR A 132 6.83 -11.40 -0.80
C THR A 132 7.22 -10.05 -1.38
N HIS A 133 7.92 -10.05 -2.48
CA HIS A 133 8.27 -8.83 -3.22
C HIS A 133 7.06 -8.17 -3.88
N SER A 134 5.84 -8.46 -3.43
CA SER A 134 4.56 -7.82 -3.82
C SER A 134 4.41 -7.51 -5.32
N GLY A 135 5.08 -8.27 -6.19
CA GLY A 135 5.12 -8.02 -7.62
C GLY A 135 6.16 -7.00 -8.07
N GLU A 136 6.95 -6.40 -7.19
CA GLU A 136 8.10 -5.58 -7.54
C GLU A 136 9.25 -6.49 -7.95
N ALA A 137 9.67 -6.37 -9.21
CA ALA A 137 10.72 -7.21 -9.75
C ALA A 137 11.22 -6.66 -11.10
N PHE A 138 12.37 -7.15 -11.54
CA PHE A 138 12.82 -7.00 -12.92
C PHE A 138 12.02 -7.96 -13.81
N TRP A 139 10.98 -7.45 -14.44
CA TRP A 139 10.11 -8.22 -15.31
C TRP A 139 10.67 -8.33 -16.71
N ILE A 140 10.59 -9.52 -17.30
CA ILE A 140 10.93 -9.74 -18.69
C ILE A 140 9.76 -10.37 -19.42
N GLN A 141 9.48 -9.90 -20.64
CA GLN A 141 8.42 -10.47 -21.46
C GLN A 141 8.79 -11.88 -21.92
N THR A 142 7.84 -12.80 -21.83
CA THR A 142 8.03 -14.20 -22.25
C THR A 142 8.51 -14.32 -23.70
N ARG A 143 8.12 -13.39 -24.60
CA ARG A 143 8.61 -13.38 -25.99
C ARG A 143 10.11 -13.16 -26.09
N VAL A 144 10.71 -12.35 -25.20
CA VAL A 144 12.16 -12.10 -25.15
C VAL A 144 12.89 -13.35 -24.69
N LEU A 145 12.41 -13.98 -23.62
CA LEU A 145 12.95 -15.25 -23.12
C LEU A 145 12.87 -16.35 -24.19
N LYS A 146 11.72 -16.47 -24.86
CA LYS A 146 11.52 -17.46 -25.92
C LYS A 146 12.46 -17.23 -27.10
N TRP A 147 12.65 -15.99 -27.53
CA TRP A 147 13.59 -15.63 -28.60
C TRP A 147 15.02 -16.02 -28.22
N ALA A 148 15.42 -15.82 -26.98
CA ALA A 148 16.77 -16.12 -26.49
C ALA A 148 16.98 -17.59 -26.08
N GLY A 149 15.94 -18.44 -26.13
CA GLY A 149 16.04 -19.84 -25.73
C GLY A 149 16.00 -20.08 -24.22
N TYR A 150 15.37 -19.18 -23.45
CA TYR A 150 15.23 -19.22 -21.99
C TYR A 150 16.57 -19.28 -21.24
N PRO A 151 17.45 -18.28 -21.42
CA PRO A 151 18.72 -18.23 -20.69
C PRO A 151 18.48 -18.07 -19.20
N GLU A 152 19.40 -18.58 -18.41
CA GLU A 152 19.51 -18.19 -17.00
C GLU A 152 20.04 -16.76 -16.92
N ILE A 153 19.50 -15.95 -16.03
CA ILE A 153 19.85 -14.54 -15.81
C ILE A 153 20.17 -14.38 -14.32
N HIS A 154 21.39 -14.04 -13.98
CA HIS A 154 21.88 -13.97 -12.60
C HIS A 154 22.24 -12.54 -12.17
N THR A 155 22.43 -11.63 -13.12
CA THR A 155 22.85 -10.26 -12.85
C THR A 155 21.99 -9.25 -13.60
N VAL A 156 21.99 -8.01 -13.12
CA VAL A 156 21.31 -6.88 -13.78
C VAL A 156 21.94 -6.60 -15.15
N ASP A 157 23.25 -6.75 -15.29
CA ASP A 157 23.94 -6.58 -16.56
C ASP A 157 23.50 -7.61 -17.60
N GLU A 158 23.38 -8.88 -17.22
CA GLU A 158 22.84 -9.94 -18.08
C GLU A 158 21.41 -9.69 -18.49
N TYR A 159 20.61 -9.13 -17.59
CA TYR A 159 19.22 -8.75 -17.88
C TYR A 159 19.15 -7.65 -18.94
N PHE A 160 19.91 -6.56 -18.79
CA PHE A 160 19.92 -5.46 -19.75
C PHE A 160 20.57 -5.84 -21.08
N ASP A 161 21.66 -6.62 -21.06
CA ASP A 161 22.29 -7.14 -22.28
C ASP A 161 21.32 -7.98 -23.11
N LEU A 162 20.51 -8.83 -22.46
CA LEU A 162 19.49 -9.62 -23.13
C LEU A 162 18.43 -8.75 -23.81
N ILE A 163 17.95 -7.71 -23.13
CA ILE A 163 16.96 -6.78 -23.66
C ILE A 163 17.52 -5.99 -24.83
N GLU A 164 18.76 -5.49 -24.70
CA GLU A 164 19.43 -4.73 -25.77
C GLU A 164 19.59 -5.58 -27.03
N ARG A 165 20.08 -6.81 -26.90
CA ARG A 165 20.21 -7.76 -28.04
C ARG A 165 18.87 -8.06 -28.68
N TYR A 166 17.82 -8.23 -27.87
CA TYR A 166 16.48 -8.48 -28.40
C TYR A 166 15.95 -7.30 -29.21
N VAL A 167 16.06 -6.07 -28.70
CA VAL A 167 15.58 -4.86 -29.38
C VAL A 167 16.42 -4.55 -30.63
N ALA A 168 17.73 -4.78 -30.59
CA ALA A 168 18.57 -4.63 -31.77
C ALA A 168 18.16 -5.57 -32.93
N ALA A 169 17.74 -6.80 -32.57
CA ALA A 169 17.24 -7.79 -33.55
C ALA A 169 15.76 -7.55 -33.94
N ASN A 170 14.98 -6.89 -33.11
CA ASN A 170 13.55 -6.65 -33.26
C ASN A 170 13.21 -5.17 -32.97
N PRO A 171 13.64 -4.22 -33.81
CA PRO A 171 13.51 -2.79 -33.50
C PRO A 171 12.07 -2.28 -33.53
N VAL A 172 11.18 -3.02 -34.17
CA VAL A 172 9.73 -2.69 -34.24
C VAL A 172 8.86 -3.86 -33.83
N MET A 173 7.69 -3.55 -33.32
CA MET A 173 6.64 -4.52 -33.00
C MET A 173 5.90 -4.97 -34.27
N GLU A 174 5.03 -5.99 -34.16
CA GLU A 174 4.23 -6.51 -35.29
C GLU A 174 3.31 -5.43 -35.90
N ASP A 175 2.86 -4.47 -35.10
CA ASP A 175 2.04 -3.34 -35.54
C ASP A 175 2.85 -2.17 -36.13
N GLY A 176 4.17 -2.31 -36.22
CA GLY A 176 5.09 -1.29 -36.75
C GLY A 176 5.52 -0.21 -35.75
N THR A 177 5.07 -0.26 -34.49
CA THR A 177 5.52 0.67 -33.48
C THR A 177 6.94 0.33 -33.00
N PRO A 178 7.74 1.32 -32.55
CA PRO A 178 9.05 1.06 -31.98
C PRO A 178 8.97 0.12 -30.77
N ASN A 179 9.88 -0.83 -30.68
CA ASN A 179 10.00 -1.71 -29.56
C ASN A 179 10.72 -0.98 -28.41
N ILE A 180 10.01 -0.65 -27.34
CA ILE A 180 10.57 0.03 -26.16
C ILE A 180 11.35 -1.01 -25.33
N PRO A 181 12.68 -0.84 -25.16
CA PRO A 181 13.51 -1.84 -24.49
C PRO A 181 13.16 -2.03 -23.02
N PHE A 182 12.94 -0.93 -22.32
CA PHE A 182 12.69 -0.93 -20.88
C PHE A 182 11.77 0.22 -20.50
N THR A 183 10.93 -0.02 -19.49
CA THR A 183 10.09 1.00 -18.89
C THR A 183 10.00 0.74 -17.39
N ILE A 184 9.90 1.79 -16.61
CA ILE A 184 9.71 1.71 -15.17
C ILE A 184 8.45 2.48 -14.79
N LEU A 185 7.68 1.91 -13.88
CA LEU A 185 6.48 2.55 -13.37
C LEU A 185 6.86 3.48 -12.21
N CYS A 186 7.09 4.75 -12.50
CA CYS A 186 7.55 5.73 -11.51
C CYS A 186 6.80 7.08 -11.58
N ASP A 187 5.58 7.08 -12.12
CA ASP A 187 4.74 8.27 -12.20
C ASP A 187 4.04 8.55 -10.85
N GLY A 188 4.04 9.81 -10.45
CA GLY A 188 3.44 10.25 -9.20
C GLY A 188 4.04 9.53 -7.98
N TRP A 189 3.20 9.01 -7.11
CA TRP A 189 3.62 8.31 -5.89
C TRP A 189 4.39 7.00 -6.15
N ARG A 190 4.35 6.50 -7.38
CA ARG A 190 5.03 5.24 -7.76
C ARG A 190 6.54 5.39 -7.96
N TYR A 191 7.10 6.59 -7.72
CA TYR A 191 8.55 6.81 -7.81
C TYR A 191 9.37 5.86 -6.92
N PHE A 192 8.75 5.31 -5.88
CA PHE A 192 9.37 4.31 -5.01
C PHE A 192 9.87 3.07 -5.77
N CYS A 193 9.25 2.72 -6.91
CA CYS A 193 9.74 1.62 -7.75
C CYS A 193 11.17 1.85 -8.26
N LEU A 194 11.59 3.11 -8.39
CA LEU A 194 12.97 3.46 -8.73
C LEU A 194 13.85 3.55 -7.48
N GLU A 195 13.33 4.11 -6.40
CA GLU A 195 14.06 4.27 -5.13
C GLU A 195 14.42 2.95 -4.47
N ASN A 196 13.57 1.95 -4.58
CA ASN A 196 13.79 0.65 -3.92
C ASN A 196 14.81 -0.25 -4.66
N ILE A 197 15.16 0.04 -5.91
CA ILE A 197 16.10 -0.80 -6.68
C ILE A 197 17.47 -0.92 -6.00
N PRO A 198 18.15 0.17 -5.58
CA PRO A 198 19.42 0.06 -4.88
C PRO A 198 19.34 -0.77 -3.59
N GLN A 199 18.29 -0.60 -2.82
CA GLN A 199 18.08 -1.34 -1.57
C GLN A 199 18.01 -2.85 -1.83
N PHE A 200 17.25 -3.29 -2.85
CA PHE A 200 17.17 -4.70 -3.22
C PHE A 200 18.50 -5.25 -3.76
N LEU A 201 19.21 -4.47 -4.55
CA LEU A 201 20.50 -4.88 -5.09
C LEU A 201 21.58 -5.03 -4.00
N ASP A 202 21.56 -4.16 -3.00
CA ASP A 202 22.45 -4.21 -1.84
C ASP A 202 22.02 -5.26 -0.79
N GLY A 203 20.86 -5.89 -0.97
CA GLY A 203 20.33 -6.92 -0.08
C GLY A 203 19.72 -6.40 1.22
N TYR A 204 19.39 -5.12 1.29
CA TYR A 204 18.70 -4.53 2.43
C TYR A 204 17.19 -4.74 2.36
N PRO A 205 16.49 -4.79 3.50
CA PRO A 205 15.04 -4.78 3.52
C PRO A 205 14.48 -3.48 2.92
N ASN A 206 13.31 -3.57 2.32
CA ASN A 206 12.62 -2.40 1.77
C ASN A 206 12.01 -1.57 2.91
N ASP A 207 12.69 -0.49 3.29
CA ASP A 207 12.30 0.44 4.35
C ASP A 207 11.81 1.80 3.81
N GLY A 208 11.43 1.86 2.54
CA GLY A 208 11.02 3.09 1.89
C GLY A 208 12.22 3.92 1.43
N SER A 209 12.26 5.21 1.80
CA SER A 209 13.30 6.14 1.34
C SER A 209 14.62 6.08 2.13
N CYS A 210 14.81 5.07 2.96
CA CYS A 210 16.04 4.88 3.73
C CYS A 210 16.44 3.40 3.80
N ILE A 211 17.71 3.18 4.06
CA ILE A 211 18.27 1.87 4.32
C ILE A 211 18.51 1.73 5.82
N VAL A 212 18.03 0.65 6.41
CA VAL A 212 18.31 0.29 7.80
C VAL A 212 19.27 -0.89 7.81
N ASP A 213 20.47 -0.68 8.34
CA ASP A 213 21.43 -1.77 8.57
C ASP A 213 20.90 -2.66 9.71
N PRO A 214 20.58 -3.94 9.46
CA PRO A 214 19.98 -4.80 10.47
C PRO A 214 20.93 -5.14 11.63
N ASP A 215 22.24 -5.05 11.42
CA ASP A 215 23.23 -5.38 12.45
C ASP A 215 23.54 -4.21 13.37
N THR A 216 23.60 -3.00 12.82
CA THR A 216 23.98 -1.78 13.57
C THR A 216 22.80 -0.91 13.94
N LEU A 217 21.63 -1.12 13.32
CA LEU A 217 20.40 -0.29 13.39
C LEU A 217 20.66 1.16 12.98
N GLN A 218 21.68 1.39 12.18
CA GLN A 218 21.93 2.70 11.59
C GLN A 218 21.03 2.92 10.37
N VAL A 219 20.58 4.14 10.23
CA VAL A 219 19.74 4.57 9.10
C VAL A 219 20.59 5.36 8.13
N TYR A 220 20.57 4.99 6.87
CA TYR A 220 21.28 5.66 5.78
C TYR A 220 20.29 6.21 4.76
N ASP A 221 20.59 7.38 4.21
CA ASP A 221 19.96 7.84 2.99
C ASP A 221 20.49 7.00 1.80
N TYR A 222 19.63 6.30 1.07
CA TYR A 222 20.05 5.45 -0.06
C TYR A 222 20.78 6.23 -1.16
N ASN A 223 20.53 7.56 -1.30
CA ASN A 223 21.26 8.42 -2.23
C ASN A 223 22.74 8.58 -1.88
N THR A 224 23.17 8.11 -0.71
CA THR A 224 24.57 8.17 -0.25
C THR A 224 25.30 6.85 -0.40
N THR A 225 24.66 5.82 -0.94
CA THR A 225 25.26 4.53 -1.24
C THR A 225 25.96 4.53 -2.58
N ASP A 226 26.84 3.53 -2.81
CA ASP A 226 27.57 3.37 -4.08
C ASP A 226 26.73 2.69 -5.18
N THR A 227 25.57 2.14 -4.82
CA THR A 227 24.61 1.50 -5.72
C THR A 227 23.58 2.48 -6.18
#